data_83eb0277ec1461b728699eba1cfb5c5f
#
_entry.id   83eb0277ec1461b728699eba1cfb5c5f
#
_cell.length_a   1.000
_cell.length_b   1.000
_cell.length_c   1.000
_cell.angle_alpha   90.00
_cell.angle_beta   90.00
_cell.angle_gamma   90.00
#
_symmetry.space_group_name_H-M   'P 1'
#
loop_
_entity.id
_entity.type
_entity.pdbx_description
1 polymer ?
#
loop_
_entity_poly.entity_id
_entity_poly.type
_entity_poly.pdbx_seq_one_letter_code
_entity_poly.pdbx_strand_id
1 'polypeptide(L)'
;MVWVPAAVAGQLMAGTARVEITDRSAGPVNDPSYVKALVVKDGATSAAIITVDAVAIGELGRIGNNYLATVRAELHKDLGIPPANVLVNASHCHSVVRTDADLLTVQAVKEAAGRLEPVKTAAGRGREDRIMENRRLRLRDGSELDVRHAYSMPRDQDVARVGPMDPEIGLLRLDHMDGSPLAVVYNFAVHPIMGVPSGANTADISGFASKVIEENLGGGAMAFFLQGCAGDINPAKYKEVHHPRDAEPLGNLLGISTLRALRDIRTRDRASLRWIREVAALPRATDYEQRIRAIQAEQARLLASLKGTSLNLKTFLPLFIQHKVSDEFPSYYSYRYLHETAAGREELRKLDAGNRANLEQYIRNIYTMEQLTRLQTNLDLLRKRQAQNAAAGSKTIDAEVLGVRIGDFVLVTFPGELSVEIGLGIKKRAPAPFTFIAGYTNGYIYYTPTAEQRRNPGYAQEDCDTLVAPEWQQVFEQRVAAVLDKLSAP
;
A
#
# COMPACT_ATOMS: atom_id res chain seq x y z
N MET A 1 43.90 -0.53 -27.18
CA MET A 1 42.65 -1.28 -26.88
C MET A 1 42.95 -2.18 -25.70
N VAL A 2 42.52 -1.84 -24.50
CA VAL A 2 42.63 -2.70 -23.32
C VAL A 2 41.42 -3.62 -23.36
N TRP A 3 41.67 -4.89 -23.57
CA TRP A 3 40.63 -5.93 -23.52
C TRP A 3 40.27 -6.13 -22.04
N VAL A 4 39.09 -5.63 -21.61
CA VAL A 4 38.54 -5.95 -20.31
C VAL A 4 37.83 -7.28 -20.46
N PRO A 5 38.26 -8.34 -19.77
CA PRO A 5 37.58 -9.62 -19.86
C PRO A 5 36.16 -9.47 -19.32
N ALA A 6 35.18 -9.93 -20.10
CA ALA A 6 33.80 -10.05 -19.61
C ALA A 6 33.85 -10.92 -18.33
N ALA A 7 33.34 -10.40 -17.24
CA ALA A 7 33.21 -11.15 -16.00
C ALA A 7 32.40 -12.42 -16.29
N VAL A 8 33.02 -13.56 -16.17
CA VAL A 8 32.37 -14.87 -16.25
C VAL A 8 31.36 -14.86 -15.07
N ALA A 9 30.07 -14.90 -15.37
CA ALA A 9 29.05 -15.01 -14.34
C ALA A 9 29.36 -16.25 -13.47
N GLY A 10 29.65 -16.02 -12.19
CA GLY A 10 29.89 -17.07 -11.22
C GLY A 10 28.63 -17.90 -10.96
N GLN A 11 28.80 -19.01 -10.27
CA GLN A 11 27.65 -19.76 -9.76
C GLN A 11 26.97 -18.93 -8.66
N LEU A 12 25.69 -18.56 -8.86
CA LEU A 12 24.95 -17.87 -7.84
C LEU A 12 24.68 -18.80 -6.66
N MET A 13 24.97 -18.33 -5.46
CA MET A 13 24.69 -19.00 -4.21
C MET A 13 23.50 -18.30 -3.52
N ALA A 14 22.62 -19.06 -2.87
CA ALA A 14 21.56 -18.50 -2.04
C ALA A 14 21.36 -19.35 -0.78
N GLY A 15 20.89 -18.69 0.29
CA GLY A 15 20.50 -19.36 1.53
C GLY A 15 19.34 -18.61 2.16
N THR A 16 18.45 -19.34 2.85
CA THR A 16 17.22 -18.80 3.42
C THR A 16 17.07 -19.15 4.90
N ALA A 17 16.45 -18.24 5.65
CA ALA A 17 16.03 -18.50 7.02
C ALA A 17 14.84 -17.59 7.40
N ARG A 18 14.11 -17.95 8.46
CA ARG A 18 13.07 -17.12 9.07
C ARG A 18 13.16 -17.18 10.59
N VAL A 19 12.81 -16.06 11.22
CA VAL A 19 12.68 -15.93 12.67
C VAL A 19 11.35 -15.28 13.00
N GLU A 20 10.62 -15.83 13.98
CA GLU A 20 9.35 -15.24 14.43
C GLU A 20 9.61 -13.94 15.21
N ILE A 21 8.84 -12.89 14.87
CA ILE A 21 8.91 -11.57 15.50
C ILE A 21 7.58 -11.16 16.14
N THR A 22 6.61 -12.05 16.26
CA THR A 22 5.30 -11.77 16.86
C THR A 22 5.44 -11.35 18.33
N ASP A 23 4.85 -10.23 18.71
CA ASP A 23 4.72 -9.88 20.13
C ASP A 23 3.46 -10.57 20.72
N ARG A 24 3.67 -11.75 21.30
CA ARG A 24 2.60 -12.54 21.92
C ARG A 24 2.07 -11.92 23.22
N SER A 25 2.76 -10.93 23.78
CA SER A 25 2.31 -10.21 24.97
C SER A 25 1.30 -9.09 24.64
N ALA A 26 1.21 -8.68 23.39
CA ALA A 26 0.34 -7.60 22.94
C ALA A 26 -1.14 -8.00 22.72
N GLY A 27 -1.46 -9.31 22.82
CA GLY A 27 -2.82 -9.80 22.65
C GLY A 27 -2.92 -11.14 21.92
N PRO A 28 -4.13 -11.56 21.54
CA PRO A 28 -4.35 -12.78 20.78
C PRO A 28 -3.63 -12.76 19.44
N VAL A 29 -3.11 -13.90 19.01
CA VAL A 29 -2.42 -14.08 17.72
C VAL A 29 -3.19 -15.09 16.89
N ASN A 30 -3.53 -14.72 15.65
CA ASN A 30 -4.14 -15.62 14.68
C ASN A 30 -3.07 -16.42 13.93
N ASP A 31 -2.08 -15.71 13.41
CA ASP A 31 -0.94 -16.26 12.69
C ASP A 31 0.34 -15.49 13.03
N PRO A 32 1.50 -16.15 13.03
CA PRO A 32 2.75 -15.51 13.41
C PRO A 32 3.28 -14.58 12.34
N SER A 33 3.96 -13.53 12.79
CA SER A 33 4.71 -12.60 11.94
C SER A 33 6.18 -12.95 11.95
N TYR A 34 6.82 -12.84 10.78
CA TYR A 34 8.21 -13.25 10.60
C TYR A 34 9.10 -12.14 10.04
N VAL A 35 10.37 -12.22 10.38
CA VAL A 35 11.43 -11.77 9.49
C VAL A 35 11.87 -12.97 8.67
N LYS A 36 11.95 -12.82 7.35
CA LYS A 36 12.52 -13.81 6.44
C LYS A 36 13.73 -13.20 5.73
N ALA A 37 14.82 -13.94 5.69
CA ALA A 37 16.08 -13.51 5.08
C ALA A 37 16.47 -14.43 3.92
N LEU A 38 16.75 -13.83 2.77
CA LEU A 38 17.38 -14.44 1.61
C LEU A 38 18.74 -13.79 1.41
N VAL A 39 19.81 -14.53 1.68
CA VAL A 39 21.18 -14.11 1.37
C VAL A 39 21.55 -14.64 0.01
N VAL A 40 22.05 -13.76 -0.87
CA VAL A 40 22.53 -14.11 -2.22
C VAL A 40 23.99 -13.72 -2.37
N LYS A 41 24.76 -14.55 -3.08
CA LYS A 41 26.20 -14.31 -3.32
C LYS A 41 26.59 -14.71 -4.74
N ASP A 42 27.35 -13.85 -5.42
CA ASP A 42 27.95 -14.10 -6.72
C ASP A 42 29.40 -13.61 -6.67
N GLY A 43 30.36 -14.55 -6.63
CA GLY A 43 31.76 -14.22 -6.46
C GLY A 43 32.04 -13.43 -5.17
N ALA A 44 32.52 -12.19 -5.32
CA ALA A 44 32.82 -11.28 -4.21
C ALA A 44 31.59 -10.49 -3.72
N THR A 45 30.49 -10.47 -4.47
CA THR A 45 29.30 -9.70 -4.12
C THR A 45 28.41 -10.55 -3.23
N SER A 46 28.13 -10.05 -2.02
CA SER A 46 27.13 -10.61 -1.10
C SER A 46 26.05 -9.57 -0.81
N ALA A 47 24.80 -10.00 -0.77
CA ALA A 47 23.65 -9.13 -0.47
C ALA A 47 22.57 -9.88 0.32
N ALA A 48 21.76 -9.14 1.05
CA ALA A 48 20.62 -9.67 1.80
C ALA A 48 19.33 -9.00 1.36
N ILE A 49 18.32 -9.81 1.00
CA ILE A 49 16.92 -9.42 0.79
C ILE A 49 16.15 -9.91 2.01
N ILE A 50 15.56 -8.97 2.75
CA ILE A 50 14.90 -9.23 4.01
C ILE A 50 13.47 -8.74 3.88
N THR A 51 12.51 -9.60 4.23
CA THR A 51 11.10 -9.22 4.34
C THR A 51 10.67 -9.26 5.81
N VAL A 52 9.91 -8.26 6.22
CA VAL A 52 9.49 -8.07 7.62
C VAL A 52 7.98 -7.91 7.66
N ASP A 53 7.31 -8.76 8.41
CA ASP A 53 5.86 -8.64 8.64
C ASP A 53 5.57 -7.54 9.66
N ALA A 54 5.68 -6.30 9.20
CA ALA A 54 5.46 -5.08 9.97
C ALA A 54 4.94 -3.94 9.08
N VAL A 55 4.38 -2.91 9.72
CA VAL A 55 3.78 -1.77 9.01
C VAL A 55 4.82 -0.92 8.26
N ALA A 56 6.00 -0.72 8.82
CA ALA A 56 7.06 0.10 8.24
C ALA A 56 8.43 -0.20 8.86
N ILE A 57 9.49 0.25 8.21
CA ILE A 57 10.85 0.25 8.74
C ILE A 57 11.15 1.64 9.32
N GLY A 58 10.78 1.82 10.58
CA GLY A 58 10.83 3.12 11.28
C GLY A 58 9.54 3.93 11.12
N GLU A 59 9.47 5.06 11.82
CA GLU A 59 8.40 6.08 11.82
C GLU A 59 7.01 5.60 12.29
N LEU A 60 6.62 4.38 12.02
CA LEU A 60 5.34 3.78 12.41
C LEU A 60 5.53 2.41 13.04
N GLY A 61 4.60 2.05 13.93
CA GLY A 61 4.58 0.74 14.57
C GLY A 61 5.64 0.58 15.65
N ARG A 62 6.11 -0.66 15.84
CA ARG A 62 7.07 -1.03 16.90
C ARG A 62 8.52 -1.03 16.45
N ILE A 63 8.78 -0.98 15.15
CA ILE A 63 10.14 -0.92 14.60
C ILE A 63 10.66 0.51 14.71
N GLY A 64 11.72 0.69 15.51
CA GLY A 64 12.32 2.00 15.76
C GLY A 64 13.17 2.50 14.58
N ASN A 65 13.45 3.81 14.56
CA ASN A 65 14.22 4.45 13.48
C ASN A 65 15.68 3.99 13.40
N ASN A 66 16.22 3.39 14.45
CA ASN A 66 17.58 2.83 14.46
C ASN A 66 17.67 1.42 13.86
N TYR A 67 16.56 0.75 13.60
CA TYR A 67 16.52 -0.63 13.14
C TYR A 67 17.44 -0.87 11.94
N LEU A 68 17.28 -0.12 10.87
CA LEU A 68 18.07 -0.33 9.64
C LEU A 68 19.57 -0.10 9.87
N ALA A 69 19.91 0.92 10.66
CA ALA A 69 21.31 1.21 10.98
C ALA A 69 21.96 0.07 11.79
N THR A 70 21.23 -0.43 12.80
CA THR A 70 21.67 -1.58 13.63
C THR A 70 21.86 -2.82 12.76
N VAL A 71 20.85 -3.20 11.97
CA VAL A 71 20.90 -4.38 11.09
C VAL A 71 22.10 -4.29 10.14
N ARG A 72 22.28 -3.16 9.46
CA ARG A 72 23.40 -2.95 8.51
C ARG A 72 24.78 -3.03 9.17
N ALA A 73 24.91 -2.43 10.36
CA ALA A 73 26.17 -2.43 11.10
C ALA A 73 26.58 -3.86 11.53
N GLU A 74 25.64 -4.60 12.12
CA GLU A 74 25.90 -5.96 12.60
C GLU A 74 26.14 -6.94 11.45
N LEU A 75 25.39 -6.84 10.33
CA LEU A 75 25.62 -7.68 9.16
C LEU A 75 26.96 -7.40 8.48
N HIS A 76 27.39 -6.15 8.45
CA HIS A 76 28.72 -5.79 7.93
C HIS A 76 29.83 -6.34 8.82
N LYS A 77 29.72 -6.17 10.12
CA LYS A 77 30.68 -6.66 11.11
C LYS A 77 30.81 -8.18 11.09
N ASP A 78 29.69 -8.90 11.09
CA ASP A 78 29.69 -10.35 11.33
C ASP A 78 29.78 -11.19 10.06
N LEU A 79 29.30 -10.66 8.91
CA LEU A 79 29.21 -11.39 7.65
C LEU A 79 29.92 -10.69 6.48
N GLY A 80 30.47 -9.49 6.69
CA GLY A 80 31.09 -8.69 5.63
C GLY A 80 30.11 -8.21 4.55
N ILE A 81 28.79 -8.28 4.78
CA ILE A 81 27.80 -7.78 3.83
C ILE A 81 27.84 -6.25 3.87
N PRO A 82 28.14 -5.56 2.75
CA PRO A 82 28.16 -4.10 2.74
C PRO A 82 26.80 -3.51 3.15
N PRO A 83 26.75 -2.44 3.96
CA PRO A 83 25.49 -1.77 4.32
C PRO A 83 24.62 -1.37 3.12
N ALA A 84 25.24 -1.05 1.98
CA ALA A 84 24.57 -0.75 0.73
C ALA A 84 23.88 -1.96 0.09
N ASN A 85 24.28 -3.18 0.46
CA ASN A 85 23.77 -4.44 -0.10
C ASN A 85 22.71 -5.09 0.80
N VAL A 86 22.09 -4.32 1.69
CA VAL A 86 21.02 -4.78 2.57
C VAL A 86 19.70 -4.10 2.18
N LEU A 87 18.76 -4.90 1.71
CA LEU A 87 17.39 -4.53 1.41
C LEU A 87 16.47 -5.08 2.50
N VAL A 88 15.72 -4.19 3.16
CA VAL A 88 14.69 -4.56 4.14
C VAL A 88 13.37 -4.00 3.66
N ASN A 89 12.43 -4.87 3.30
CA ASN A 89 11.09 -4.50 2.86
C ASN A 89 10.06 -4.86 3.93
N ALA A 90 9.25 -3.89 4.35
CA ALA A 90 8.09 -4.14 5.19
C ALA A 90 6.93 -4.64 4.33
N SER A 91 6.24 -5.69 4.76
CA SER A 91 5.02 -6.15 4.09
C SER A 91 3.86 -5.15 4.20
N HIS A 92 4.00 -4.19 5.12
CA HIS A 92 2.99 -3.20 5.49
C HIS A 92 1.76 -3.79 6.19
N CYS A 93 1.81 -5.02 6.67
CA CYS A 93 0.77 -5.54 7.56
C CYS A 93 0.82 -4.80 8.92
N HIS A 94 -0.35 -4.60 9.52
CA HIS A 94 -0.45 -3.88 10.79
C HIS A 94 -0.24 -4.82 12.00
N SER A 95 0.65 -5.79 11.85
CA SER A 95 1.02 -6.71 12.90
C SER A 95 1.76 -6.01 14.04
N VAL A 96 1.51 -6.46 15.26
CA VAL A 96 2.24 -6.02 16.45
C VAL A 96 3.43 -6.95 16.66
N VAL A 97 4.62 -6.41 16.40
CA VAL A 97 5.88 -7.15 16.46
C VAL A 97 6.71 -6.79 17.68
N ARG A 98 7.69 -7.61 18.01
CA ARG A 98 8.65 -7.41 19.10
C ARG A 98 9.52 -6.18 18.87
N THR A 99 9.94 -5.54 19.95
CA THR A 99 10.80 -4.33 19.89
C THR A 99 12.26 -4.64 19.57
N ASP A 100 12.71 -5.89 19.75
CA ASP A 100 14.04 -6.39 19.39
C ASP A 100 14.07 -7.06 17.99
N ALA A 101 13.17 -6.67 17.10
CA ALA A 101 13.08 -7.19 15.75
C ALA A 101 14.37 -6.97 14.92
N ASP A 102 15.19 -5.97 15.24
CA ASP A 102 16.50 -5.74 14.65
C ASP A 102 17.48 -6.88 14.95
N LEU A 103 17.58 -7.32 16.20
CA LEU A 103 18.44 -8.44 16.60
C LEU A 103 17.96 -9.76 15.99
N LEU A 104 16.64 -9.98 15.97
CA LEU A 104 16.03 -11.16 15.32
C LEU A 104 16.26 -11.17 13.81
N THR A 105 16.29 -9.98 13.19
CA THR A 105 16.66 -9.85 11.76
C THR A 105 18.11 -10.24 11.51
N VAL A 106 19.02 -9.75 12.34
CA VAL A 106 20.45 -10.15 12.26
C VAL A 106 20.60 -11.66 12.41
N GLN A 107 19.87 -12.27 13.37
CA GLN A 107 19.84 -13.71 13.53
C GLN A 107 19.38 -14.43 12.26
N ALA A 108 18.25 -14.03 11.67
CA ALA A 108 17.73 -14.64 10.45
C ALA A 108 18.72 -14.56 9.30
N VAL A 109 19.40 -13.40 9.11
CA VAL A 109 20.41 -13.27 8.04
C VAL A 109 21.65 -14.13 8.30
N LYS A 110 22.11 -14.26 9.54
CA LYS A 110 23.22 -15.15 9.89
C LYS A 110 22.89 -16.62 9.61
N GLU A 111 21.68 -17.05 9.98
CA GLU A 111 21.21 -18.41 9.68
C GLU A 111 21.12 -18.66 8.17
N ALA A 112 20.60 -17.69 7.40
CA ALA A 112 20.54 -17.78 5.95
C ALA A 112 21.94 -17.84 5.32
N ALA A 113 22.86 -17.00 5.79
CA ALA A 113 24.26 -17.00 5.31
C ALA A 113 24.99 -18.33 5.60
N GLY A 114 24.65 -19.00 6.71
CA GLY A 114 25.18 -20.32 7.06
C GLY A 114 24.65 -21.47 6.17
N ARG A 115 23.62 -21.20 5.35
CA ARG A 115 22.95 -22.17 4.47
C ARG A 115 23.17 -21.88 2.98
N LEU A 116 24.17 -21.07 2.65
CA LEU A 116 24.48 -20.73 1.25
C LEU A 116 24.85 -21.98 0.44
N GLU A 117 24.13 -22.18 -0.65
CA GLU A 117 24.34 -23.28 -1.61
C GLU A 117 24.15 -22.80 -3.05
N PRO A 118 24.68 -23.53 -4.05
CA PRO A 118 24.45 -23.21 -5.45
C PRO A 118 22.97 -23.31 -5.81
N VAL A 119 22.48 -22.33 -6.60
CA VAL A 119 21.06 -22.26 -7.00
C VAL A 119 20.88 -21.99 -8.47
N LYS A 120 19.72 -22.41 -9.00
CA LYS A 120 19.17 -21.99 -10.29
C LYS A 120 18.15 -20.90 -10.08
N THR A 121 18.06 -19.95 -11.02
CA THR A 121 17.09 -18.86 -10.90
C THR A 121 16.35 -18.60 -12.20
N ALA A 122 15.16 -18.03 -12.09
CA ALA A 122 14.43 -17.42 -13.21
C ALA A 122 13.47 -16.34 -12.72
N ALA A 123 13.29 -15.33 -13.57
CA ALA A 123 12.24 -14.33 -13.39
C ALA A 123 10.94 -14.76 -14.09
N GLY A 124 9.83 -14.23 -13.63
CA GLY A 124 8.54 -14.44 -14.24
C GLY A 124 7.52 -13.41 -13.77
N ARG A 125 6.30 -13.55 -14.24
CA ARG A 125 5.17 -12.75 -13.81
C ARG A 125 3.90 -13.57 -13.70
N GLY A 126 3.06 -13.22 -12.75
CA GLY A 126 1.71 -13.74 -12.60
C GLY A 126 0.68 -12.61 -12.66
N ARG A 127 -0.57 -12.94 -12.38
CA ARG A 127 -1.67 -11.98 -12.33
C ARG A 127 -2.68 -12.37 -11.26
N GLU A 128 -3.09 -11.37 -10.44
CA GLU A 128 -4.22 -11.46 -9.52
C GLU A 128 -4.95 -10.11 -9.49
N ASP A 129 -6.23 -10.08 -9.84
CA ASP A 129 -7.01 -8.83 -9.95
C ASP A 129 -8.32 -8.84 -9.14
N ARG A 130 -8.52 -9.87 -8.30
CA ARG A 130 -9.76 -10.07 -7.52
C ARG A 130 -9.66 -9.62 -6.08
N ILE A 131 -8.44 -9.40 -5.57
CA ILE A 131 -8.18 -9.19 -4.14
C ILE A 131 -7.92 -7.75 -3.77
N MET A 132 -7.93 -6.84 -4.72
CA MET A 132 -7.57 -5.45 -4.52
C MET A 132 -8.52 -4.50 -5.24
N GLU A 133 -8.57 -3.25 -4.77
CA GLU A 133 -9.31 -2.15 -5.37
C GLU A 133 -8.56 -0.83 -5.16
N ASN A 134 -8.60 0.06 -6.13
CA ASN A 134 -8.08 1.40 -5.93
C ASN A 134 -9.07 2.22 -5.11
N ARG A 135 -8.62 2.85 -4.03
CA ARG A 135 -9.43 3.67 -3.13
C ARG A 135 -9.54 5.13 -3.54
N ARG A 136 -8.83 5.54 -4.59
CA ARG A 136 -8.85 6.91 -5.10
C ARG A 136 -9.92 7.07 -6.17
N LEU A 137 -10.80 8.03 -5.98
CA LEU A 137 -11.92 8.33 -6.87
C LEU A 137 -11.67 9.68 -7.54
N ARG A 138 -11.89 9.74 -8.86
CA ARG A 138 -11.95 11.00 -9.60
C ARG A 138 -13.39 11.45 -9.75
N LEU A 139 -13.66 12.68 -9.36
CA LEU A 139 -15.00 13.28 -9.45
C LEU A 139 -15.22 13.96 -10.80
N ARG A 140 -16.49 14.24 -11.12
CA ARG A 140 -16.87 14.89 -12.39
C ARG A 140 -16.37 16.34 -12.52
N ASP A 141 -16.09 17.02 -11.41
CA ASP A 141 -15.47 18.34 -11.37
C ASP A 141 -13.95 18.32 -11.59
N GLY A 142 -13.38 17.13 -11.75
CA GLY A 142 -11.95 16.91 -11.98
C GLY A 142 -11.14 16.79 -10.70
N SER A 143 -11.72 17.05 -9.53
CA SER A 143 -11.05 16.81 -8.25
C SER A 143 -10.96 15.31 -7.93
N GLU A 144 -10.11 14.94 -6.99
CA GLU A 144 -9.97 13.57 -6.51
C GLU A 144 -10.15 13.51 -5.00
N LEU A 145 -10.72 12.42 -4.53
CA LEU A 145 -10.77 12.08 -3.12
C LEU A 145 -10.47 10.59 -2.94
N ASP A 146 -10.12 10.20 -1.73
CA ASP A 146 -9.91 8.80 -1.39
C ASP A 146 -11.02 8.28 -0.47
N VAL A 147 -11.19 6.97 -0.49
CA VAL A 147 -12.06 6.23 0.44
C VAL A 147 -11.22 5.38 1.42
N ARG A 148 -10.10 5.95 1.87
CA ARG A 148 -9.21 5.33 2.85
C ARG A 148 -9.95 4.99 4.15
N HIS A 149 -10.85 5.89 4.57
CA HIS A 149 -11.78 5.64 5.66
C HIS A 149 -13.23 5.70 5.15
N ALA A 150 -14.09 4.81 5.65
CA ALA A 150 -15.46 4.67 5.15
C ALA A 150 -16.45 5.74 5.63
N TYR A 151 -16.01 6.71 6.44
CA TYR A 151 -16.92 7.67 7.07
C TYR A 151 -17.40 8.82 6.17
N SER A 152 -16.86 8.96 4.97
CA SER A 152 -17.41 9.89 4.01
C SER A 152 -17.18 9.42 2.57
N MET A 153 -18.26 9.16 1.88
CA MET A 153 -18.29 8.83 0.47
C MET A 153 -18.85 10.00 -0.32
N PRO A 154 -18.38 10.25 -1.55
CA PRO A 154 -19.07 11.17 -2.44
C PRO A 154 -20.42 10.58 -2.83
N ARG A 155 -21.32 11.41 -3.32
CA ARG A 155 -22.56 10.92 -3.93
C ARG A 155 -22.20 10.17 -5.21
N ASP A 156 -22.90 9.07 -5.50
CA ASP A 156 -22.63 8.22 -6.67
C ASP A 156 -22.60 9.02 -7.98
N GLN A 157 -23.51 9.97 -8.12
CA GLN A 157 -23.60 10.84 -9.29
C GLN A 157 -22.39 11.77 -9.49
N ASP A 158 -21.61 12.01 -8.46
CA ASP A 158 -20.43 12.88 -8.51
C ASP A 158 -19.16 12.10 -8.91
N VAL A 159 -19.18 10.76 -8.81
CA VAL A 159 -18.06 9.89 -9.19
C VAL A 159 -18.00 9.73 -10.70
N ALA A 160 -16.85 10.01 -11.29
CA ALA A 160 -16.59 9.82 -12.71
C ALA A 160 -15.85 8.51 -13.00
N ARG A 161 -14.84 8.17 -12.19
CA ARG A 161 -14.03 6.95 -12.36
C ARG A 161 -13.25 6.60 -11.09
N VAL A 162 -12.74 5.37 -11.06
CA VAL A 162 -11.80 4.85 -10.05
C VAL A 162 -10.37 4.93 -10.60
N GLY A 163 -9.37 5.01 -9.73
CA GLY A 163 -7.96 4.92 -10.09
C GLY A 163 -7.57 3.56 -10.69
N PRO A 164 -6.41 3.46 -11.33
CA PRO A 164 -5.92 2.19 -11.89
C PRO A 164 -5.49 1.22 -10.80
N MET A 165 -5.30 -0.06 -11.17
CA MET A 165 -4.73 -1.10 -10.34
C MET A 165 -3.55 -1.77 -11.05
N ASP A 166 -2.62 -2.33 -10.29
CA ASP A 166 -1.52 -3.16 -10.81
C ASP A 166 -1.72 -4.62 -10.41
N PRO A 167 -2.34 -5.44 -11.26
CA PRO A 167 -2.61 -6.84 -10.96
C PRO A 167 -1.42 -7.77 -11.19
N GLU A 168 -0.27 -7.25 -11.57
CA GLU A 168 0.91 -8.05 -11.86
C GLU A 168 1.57 -8.57 -10.58
N ILE A 169 1.84 -9.88 -10.53
CA ILE A 169 2.69 -10.51 -9.53
C ILE A 169 4.09 -10.63 -10.15
N GLY A 170 5.05 -9.89 -9.61
CA GLY A 170 6.47 -10.01 -10.02
C GLY A 170 7.11 -11.20 -9.32
N LEU A 171 7.86 -12.04 -10.05
CA LEU A 171 8.38 -13.31 -9.52
C LEU A 171 9.87 -13.49 -9.76
N LEU A 172 10.59 -13.88 -8.70
CA LEU A 172 11.90 -14.50 -8.78
C LEU A 172 11.81 -15.90 -8.15
N ARG A 173 12.06 -16.94 -8.93
CA ARG A 173 12.13 -18.32 -8.46
C ARG A 173 13.59 -18.73 -8.28
N LEU A 174 13.90 -19.35 -7.13
CA LEU A 174 15.20 -19.96 -6.84
C LEU A 174 14.97 -21.44 -6.53
N ASP A 175 15.68 -22.31 -7.24
CA ASP A 175 15.65 -23.76 -7.03
C ASP A 175 17.04 -24.27 -6.63
N HIS A 176 17.09 -25.34 -5.85
CA HIS A 176 18.27 -26.14 -5.65
C HIS A 176 18.80 -26.69 -6.99
N MET A 177 20.05 -27.19 -7.01
CA MET A 177 20.63 -27.71 -8.25
C MET A 177 19.90 -28.95 -8.78
N ASP A 178 19.19 -29.68 -7.93
CA ASP A 178 18.35 -30.83 -8.34
C ASP A 178 17.00 -30.41 -8.92
N GLY A 179 16.65 -29.12 -8.85
CA GLY A 179 15.43 -28.54 -9.37
C GLY A 179 14.28 -28.46 -8.35
N SER A 180 14.49 -28.91 -7.10
CA SER A 180 13.53 -28.68 -6.02
C SER A 180 13.50 -27.20 -5.60
N PRO A 181 12.34 -26.64 -5.21
CA PRO A 181 12.22 -25.22 -4.85
C PRO A 181 12.98 -24.89 -3.57
N LEU A 182 13.79 -23.82 -3.58
CA LEU A 182 14.41 -23.21 -2.40
C LEU A 182 13.61 -21.99 -1.93
N ALA A 183 13.32 -21.07 -2.85
CA ALA A 183 12.64 -19.82 -2.50
C ALA A 183 11.86 -19.21 -3.67
N VAL A 184 10.84 -18.45 -3.32
CA VAL A 184 10.10 -17.57 -4.24
C VAL A 184 10.05 -16.17 -3.65
N VAL A 185 10.59 -15.17 -4.36
CA VAL A 185 10.33 -13.77 -4.07
C VAL A 185 9.15 -13.34 -4.94
N TYR A 186 8.11 -12.77 -4.34
CA TYR A 186 6.95 -12.28 -5.07
C TYR A 186 6.61 -10.85 -4.67
N ASN A 187 6.48 -9.97 -5.69
CA ASN A 187 6.16 -8.55 -5.54
C ASN A 187 4.72 -8.31 -5.96
N PHE A 188 3.92 -7.68 -5.10
CA PHE A 188 2.53 -7.37 -5.39
C PHE A 188 2.08 -6.11 -4.68
N ALA A 189 1.15 -5.35 -5.28
CA ALA A 189 0.67 -4.07 -4.78
C ALA A 189 -0.72 -4.22 -4.13
N VAL A 190 -0.76 -4.37 -2.80
CA VAL A 190 -2.00 -4.34 -2.00
C VAL A 190 -1.68 -3.94 -0.57
N HIS A 191 -2.51 -3.10 0.08
CA HIS A 191 -2.39 -2.88 1.52
C HIS A 191 -2.83 -4.13 2.31
N PRO A 192 -1.96 -4.77 3.08
CA PRO A 192 -2.36 -5.91 3.91
C PRO A 192 -2.91 -5.39 5.25
N ILE A 193 -4.12 -4.86 5.19
CA ILE A 193 -4.85 -4.24 6.30
C ILE A 193 -6.25 -4.84 6.51
N MET A 194 -6.50 -5.99 5.88
CA MET A 194 -7.82 -6.62 5.96
C MET A 194 -8.11 -7.13 7.36
N GLY A 195 -7.11 -7.65 8.05
CA GLY A 195 -7.28 -8.26 9.37
C GLY A 195 -7.96 -9.63 9.30
N VAL A 196 -8.34 -10.14 10.47
CA VAL A 196 -9.04 -11.42 10.62
C VAL A 196 -10.31 -11.22 11.45
N PRO A 197 -11.34 -12.12 11.32
CA PRO A 197 -12.63 -11.95 12.00
C PRO A 197 -12.53 -11.81 13.52
N SER A 198 -11.54 -12.44 14.13
CA SER A 198 -11.29 -12.38 15.59
C SER A 198 -10.70 -11.04 16.05
N GLY A 199 -10.18 -10.21 15.15
CA GLY A 199 -9.40 -9.00 15.46
C GLY A 199 -8.01 -9.30 16.05
N ALA A 200 -7.56 -10.55 16.05
CA ALA A 200 -6.27 -10.96 16.56
C ALA A 200 -5.11 -10.48 15.66
N ASN A 201 -3.90 -10.47 16.23
CA ASN A 201 -2.68 -10.11 15.50
C ASN A 201 -2.44 -11.09 14.34
N THR A 202 -2.10 -10.57 13.15
CA THR A 202 -1.97 -11.35 11.92
C THR A 202 -0.94 -10.72 10.99
N ALA A 203 -0.26 -11.55 10.19
CA ALA A 203 0.57 -11.10 9.06
C ALA A 203 -0.27 -10.82 7.80
N ASP A 204 -1.61 -10.84 7.93
CA ASP A 204 -2.59 -10.43 6.91
C ASP A 204 -2.43 -11.17 5.56
N ILE A 205 -2.86 -10.55 4.46
CA ILE A 205 -2.82 -11.10 3.10
C ILE A 205 -1.44 -11.66 2.74
N SER A 206 -0.36 -10.95 3.09
CA SER A 206 1.02 -11.37 2.80
C SER A 206 1.42 -12.64 3.54
N GLY A 207 1.00 -12.78 4.80
CA GLY A 207 1.24 -13.99 5.61
C GLY A 207 0.51 -15.20 5.06
N PHE A 208 -0.80 -15.09 4.80
CA PHE A 208 -1.60 -16.18 4.24
C PHE A 208 -1.13 -16.58 2.84
N ALA A 209 -0.79 -15.62 1.96
CA ALA A 209 -0.24 -15.92 0.65
C ALA A 209 1.09 -16.68 0.72
N SER A 210 2.01 -16.22 1.58
CA SER A 210 3.29 -16.89 1.81
C SER A 210 3.09 -18.32 2.31
N LYS A 211 2.17 -18.53 3.25
CA LYS A 211 1.83 -19.85 3.80
C LYS A 211 1.35 -20.81 2.70
N VAL A 212 0.41 -20.37 1.86
CA VAL A 212 -0.09 -21.19 0.74
C VAL A 212 1.02 -21.55 -0.22
N ILE A 213 1.93 -20.62 -0.55
CA ILE A 213 3.05 -20.87 -1.45
C ILE A 213 4.00 -21.91 -0.82
N GLU A 214 4.41 -21.71 0.43
CA GLU A 214 5.37 -22.56 1.14
C GLU A 214 4.83 -23.99 1.33
N GLU A 215 3.58 -24.15 1.75
CA GLU A 215 2.95 -25.45 1.95
C GLU A 215 2.81 -26.25 0.65
N ASN A 216 2.54 -25.59 -0.47
CA ASN A 216 2.38 -26.25 -1.77
C ASN A 216 3.70 -26.52 -2.50
N LEU A 217 4.74 -25.74 -2.27
CA LEU A 217 6.07 -26.02 -2.80
C LEU A 217 6.77 -27.14 -2.02
N GLY A 218 6.51 -27.23 -0.71
CA GLY A 218 7.12 -28.24 0.17
C GLY A 218 8.64 -28.08 0.33
N GLY A 219 9.29 -29.12 0.85
CA GLY A 219 10.77 -29.19 0.95
C GLY A 219 11.44 -28.10 1.80
N GLY A 220 10.65 -27.32 2.58
CA GLY A 220 11.18 -26.16 3.33
C GLY A 220 11.37 -24.90 2.51
N ALA A 221 10.84 -24.85 1.28
CA ALA A 221 10.86 -23.66 0.42
C ALA A 221 10.22 -22.44 1.12
N MET A 222 10.81 -21.25 0.94
CA MET A 222 10.34 -20.01 1.55
C MET A 222 9.78 -19.03 0.53
N ALA A 223 8.69 -18.34 0.91
CA ALA A 223 8.08 -17.27 0.13
C ALA A 223 8.38 -15.91 0.76
N PHE A 224 8.89 -14.98 -0.03
CA PHE A 224 9.31 -13.64 0.35
C PHE A 224 8.40 -12.62 -0.32
N PHE A 225 7.48 -12.03 0.45
CA PHE A 225 6.62 -10.97 -0.04
C PHE A 225 7.38 -9.65 -0.12
N LEU A 226 7.36 -8.99 -1.27
CA LEU A 226 7.84 -7.63 -1.43
C LEU A 226 6.65 -6.70 -1.74
N GLN A 227 6.39 -5.77 -0.84
CA GLN A 227 5.29 -4.83 -1.01
C GLN A 227 5.53 -3.92 -2.21
N GLY A 228 4.55 -3.86 -3.11
CA GLY A 228 4.59 -3.05 -4.31
C GLY A 228 4.17 -1.59 -4.08
N CYS A 229 3.78 -0.90 -5.17
CA CYS A 229 3.26 0.46 -5.13
C CYS A 229 1.78 0.43 -4.73
N ALA A 230 1.51 0.40 -3.43
CA ALA A 230 0.16 0.19 -2.90
C ALA A 230 -0.43 1.40 -2.16
N GLY A 231 0.17 2.59 -2.28
CA GLY A 231 -0.24 3.77 -1.53
C GLY A 231 -1.73 4.11 -1.63
N ASP A 232 -2.37 3.78 -2.74
CA ASP A 232 -3.79 4.00 -3.01
C ASP A 232 -4.59 2.70 -3.25
N ILE A 233 -4.04 1.52 -2.92
CA ILE A 233 -4.66 0.22 -3.18
C ILE A 233 -5.12 -0.45 -1.87
N ASN A 234 -6.42 -0.60 -1.69
CA ASN A 234 -7.03 -1.37 -0.60
C ASN A 234 -7.21 -2.85 -0.97
N PRO A 235 -7.36 -3.73 0.03
CA PRO A 235 -7.97 -5.04 -0.20
C PRO A 235 -9.39 -4.89 -0.74
N ALA A 236 -9.78 -5.78 -1.66
CA ALA A 236 -11.15 -5.81 -2.17
C ALA A 236 -12.15 -6.01 -1.01
N LYS A 237 -13.26 -5.27 -1.08
CA LYS A 237 -14.33 -5.29 -0.07
C LYS A 237 -13.93 -4.79 1.32
N TYR A 238 -12.78 -4.15 1.46
CA TYR A 238 -12.31 -3.61 2.75
C TYR A 238 -13.32 -2.66 3.41
N LYS A 239 -14.14 -1.98 2.62
CA LYS A 239 -15.14 -1.00 3.07
C LYS A 239 -16.55 -1.57 3.26
N GLU A 240 -16.78 -2.83 2.94
CA GLU A 240 -18.10 -3.43 3.08
C GLU A 240 -18.42 -3.72 4.55
N VAL A 241 -19.45 -3.06 5.08
CA VAL A 241 -19.84 -3.19 6.50
C VAL A 241 -20.61 -4.48 6.80
N HIS A 242 -21.10 -5.17 5.77
CA HIS A 242 -21.89 -6.41 5.90
C HIS A 242 -21.03 -7.68 5.89
N HIS A 243 -19.75 -7.55 5.57
CA HIS A 243 -18.83 -8.67 5.54
C HIS A 243 -17.78 -8.51 6.65
N PRO A 244 -17.51 -9.59 7.42
CA PRO A 244 -16.39 -9.56 8.35
C PRO A 244 -15.08 -9.37 7.57
N ARG A 245 -14.17 -8.62 8.13
CA ARG A 245 -12.82 -8.50 7.58
C ARG A 245 -12.11 -9.83 7.74
N ASP A 246 -11.62 -10.37 6.62
CA ASP A 246 -10.93 -11.65 6.59
C ASP A 246 -9.86 -11.65 5.50
N ALA A 247 -8.61 -11.62 5.91
CA ALA A 247 -7.46 -11.61 5.03
C ALA A 247 -7.18 -12.98 4.41
N GLU A 248 -7.59 -14.07 5.06
CA GLU A 248 -7.23 -15.42 4.63
C GLU A 248 -7.70 -15.77 3.23
N PRO A 249 -8.97 -15.56 2.82
CA PRO A 249 -9.42 -15.83 1.46
C PRO A 249 -8.64 -15.04 0.40
N LEU A 250 -8.30 -13.77 0.69
CA LEU A 250 -7.55 -12.92 -0.24
C LEU A 250 -6.10 -13.37 -0.37
N GLY A 251 -5.45 -13.69 0.76
CA GLY A 251 -4.09 -14.23 0.77
C GLY A 251 -4.01 -15.58 0.07
N ASN A 252 -4.98 -16.46 0.29
CA ASN A 252 -5.05 -17.75 -0.40
C ASN A 252 -5.17 -17.59 -1.92
N LEU A 253 -5.97 -16.63 -2.40
CA LEU A 253 -6.07 -16.32 -3.85
C LEU A 253 -4.74 -15.83 -4.42
N LEU A 254 -4.04 -14.92 -3.72
CA LEU A 254 -2.72 -14.44 -4.15
C LEU A 254 -1.70 -15.58 -4.19
N GLY A 255 -1.68 -16.45 -3.17
CA GLY A 255 -0.80 -17.61 -3.11
C GLY A 255 -1.07 -18.59 -4.26
N ILE A 256 -2.33 -18.92 -4.55
CA ILE A 256 -2.71 -19.81 -5.66
C ILE A 256 -2.33 -19.20 -7.01
N SER A 257 -2.56 -17.90 -7.21
CA SER A 257 -2.21 -17.21 -8.46
C SER A 257 -0.70 -17.16 -8.67
N THR A 258 0.08 -16.99 -7.59
CA THR A 258 1.54 -17.12 -7.60
C THR A 258 1.98 -18.52 -7.99
N LEU A 259 1.42 -19.56 -7.37
CA LEU A 259 1.74 -20.97 -7.68
C LEU A 259 1.40 -21.35 -9.14
N ARG A 260 0.31 -20.82 -9.69
CA ARG A 260 -0.04 -21.03 -11.11
C ARG A 260 1.03 -20.45 -12.02
N ALA A 261 1.48 -19.22 -11.75
CA ALA A 261 2.51 -18.57 -12.56
C ALA A 261 3.87 -19.29 -12.47
N LEU A 262 4.22 -19.85 -11.31
CA LEU A 262 5.46 -20.59 -11.10
C LEU A 262 5.57 -21.86 -11.98
N ARG A 263 4.46 -22.46 -12.43
CA ARG A 263 4.47 -23.66 -13.27
C ARG A 263 5.17 -23.46 -14.61
N ASP A 264 5.13 -22.25 -15.14
CA ASP A 264 5.70 -21.91 -16.45
C ASP A 264 7.12 -21.33 -16.35
N ILE A 265 7.62 -21.09 -15.13
CA ILE A 265 8.95 -20.55 -14.90
C ILE A 265 9.98 -21.68 -14.86
N ARG A 266 10.99 -21.63 -15.74
CA ARG A 266 12.08 -22.59 -15.82
C ARG A 266 13.38 -21.94 -15.39
N THR A 267 13.93 -22.42 -14.28
CA THR A 267 15.19 -21.92 -13.70
C THR A 267 16.43 -22.35 -14.48
N ARG A 268 17.48 -21.53 -14.44
CA ARG A 268 18.77 -21.74 -15.09
C ARG A 268 19.89 -21.58 -14.08
N ASP A 269 21.01 -22.26 -14.32
CA ASP A 269 22.16 -22.35 -13.41
C ASP A 269 23.11 -21.15 -13.45
N ARG A 270 22.92 -20.22 -14.39
CA ARG A 270 23.75 -19.01 -14.52
C ARG A 270 22.92 -17.77 -14.38
N ALA A 271 23.21 -17.00 -13.33
CA ALA A 271 22.59 -15.70 -13.10
C ALA A 271 23.63 -14.74 -12.51
N SER A 272 23.71 -13.54 -13.05
CA SER A 272 24.53 -12.48 -12.49
C SER A 272 23.78 -11.77 -11.37
N LEU A 273 24.49 -11.37 -10.32
CA LEU A 273 24.00 -10.50 -9.27
C LEU A 273 24.56 -9.09 -9.48
N ARG A 274 23.67 -8.09 -9.63
CA ARG A 274 24.06 -6.68 -9.63
C ARG A 274 23.28 -5.95 -8.57
N TRP A 275 23.96 -5.06 -7.88
CA TRP A 275 23.40 -4.30 -6.78
C TRP A 275 23.87 -2.85 -6.86
N ILE A 276 22.93 -1.93 -6.95
CA ILE A 276 23.21 -0.49 -7.10
C ILE A 276 22.46 0.25 -6.02
N ARG A 277 23.13 1.16 -5.35
CA ARG A 277 22.55 2.07 -4.38
C ARG A 277 22.72 3.49 -4.83
N GLU A 278 21.62 4.22 -4.90
CA GLU A 278 21.57 5.65 -5.17
C GLU A 278 20.77 6.35 -4.07
N VAL A 279 20.91 7.67 -3.98
CA VAL A 279 20.11 8.51 -3.08
C VAL A 279 19.45 9.59 -3.92
N ALA A 280 18.15 9.73 -3.74
CA ALA A 280 17.35 10.82 -4.31
C ALA A 280 17.07 11.86 -3.23
N ALA A 281 17.55 13.09 -3.42
CA ALA A 281 17.24 14.21 -2.53
C ALA A 281 15.87 14.79 -2.91
N LEU A 282 14.82 14.31 -2.30
CA LEU A 282 13.43 14.67 -2.62
C LEU A 282 13.08 16.02 -1.98
N PRO A 283 12.52 17.00 -2.72
CA PRO A 283 12.15 18.29 -2.16
C PRO A 283 11.00 18.12 -1.14
N ARG A 284 11.15 18.77 0.02
CA ARG A 284 10.09 18.81 1.04
C ARG A 284 8.96 19.74 0.62
N ALA A 285 7.74 19.40 0.99
CA ALA A 285 6.57 20.24 0.78
C ALA A 285 6.69 21.54 1.60
N THR A 286 6.30 22.66 0.98
CA THR A 286 6.29 24.00 1.57
C THR A 286 4.92 24.66 1.50
N ASP A 287 3.93 24.00 0.91
CA ASP A 287 2.59 24.53 0.65
C ASP A 287 1.56 24.25 1.75
N TYR A 288 1.99 23.72 2.89
CA TYR A 288 1.08 23.35 3.99
C TYR A 288 0.21 24.50 4.47
N GLU A 289 0.81 25.68 4.71
CA GLU A 289 0.09 26.85 5.20
C GLU A 289 -1.04 27.27 4.25
N GLN A 290 -0.77 27.24 2.94
CA GLN A 290 -1.77 27.55 1.92
C GLN A 290 -2.91 26.52 1.93
N ARG A 291 -2.59 25.21 2.00
CA ARG A 291 -3.57 24.13 2.03
C ARG A 291 -4.40 24.15 3.31
N ILE A 292 -3.77 24.40 4.46
CA ILE A 292 -4.45 24.55 5.77
C ILE A 292 -5.49 25.66 5.68
N ARG A 293 -5.10 26.84 5.18
CA ARG A 293 -6.03 27.98 5.02
C ARG A 293 -7.19 27.65 4.07
N ALA A 294 -6.90 26.95 2.96
CA ALA A 294 -7.94 26.55 2.02
C ALA A 294 -8.96 25.59 2.67
N ILE A 295 -8.50 24.57 3.41
CA ILE A 295 -9.39 23.67 4.16
C ILE A 295 -10.21 24.41 5.21
N GLN A 296 -9.59 25.31 5.98
CA GLN A 296 -10.31 26.09 6.99
C GLN A 296 -11.39 27.00 6.38
N ALA A 297 -11.11 27.62 5.23
CA ALA A 297 -12.09 28.42 4.51
C ALA A 297 -13.26 27.56 4.02
N GLU A 298 -12.97 26.35 3.50
CA GLU A 298 -14.00 25.43 3.06
C GLU A 298 -14.85 24.89 4.24
N GLN A 299 -14.20 24.58 5.38
CA GLN A 299 -14.93 24.22 6.60
C GLN A 299 -15.89 25.33 7.05
N ALA A 300 -15.44 26.58 7.02
CA ALA A 300 -16.29 27.73 7.36
C ALA A 300 -17.47 27.89 6.40
N ARG A 301 -17.25 27.71 5.09
CA ARG A 301 -18.28 27.73 4.06
C ARG A 301 -19.33 26.63 4.28
N LEU A 302 -18.87 25.41 4.54
CA LEU A 302 -19.74 24.25 4.80
C LEU A 302 -20.56 24.44 6.08
N LEU A 303 -19.94 24.91 7.17
CA LEU A 303 -20.66 25.23 8.42
C LEU A 303 -21.76 26.27 8.20
N ALA A 304 -21.48 27.32 7.44
CA ALA A 304 -22.46 28.34 7.09
C ALA A 304 -23.60 27.82 6.19
N SER A 305 -23.38 26.72 5.46
CA SER A 305 -24.39 26.09 4.60
C SER A 305 -25.37 25.21 5.34
N LEU A 306 -25.08 24.82 6.59
CA LEU A 306 -25.98 24.03 7.42
C LEU A 306 -27.25 24.85 7.73
N LYS A 307 -28.40 24.25 7.46
CA LYS A 307 -29.71 24.88 7.72
C LYS A 307 -30.51 24.01 8.68
N GLY A 308 -31.18 24.67 9.62
CA GLY A 308 -32.13 24.01 10.49
C GLY A 308 -33.28 23.34 9.70
N THR A 309 -33.74 22.22 10.18
CA THR A 309 -34.97 21.54 9.71
C THR A 309 -35.84 21.23 10.90
N SER A 310 -37.13 20.95 10.65
CA SER A 310 -38.05 20.45 11.69
C SER A 310 -37.83 18.96 12.01
N LEU A 311 -36.84 18.30 11.37
CA LEU A 311 -36.53 16.88 11.54
C LEU A 311 -35.39 16.66 12.51
N ASN A 312 -35.46 15.56 13.23
CA ASN A 312 -34.34 14.90 13.91
C ASN A 312 -34.25 13.45 13.43
N LEU A 313 -33.23 12.70 13.82
CA LEU A 313 -33.03 11.33 13.34
C LEU A 313 -34.27 10.42 13.54
N LYS A 314 -34.99 10.56 14.67
CA LYS A 314 -36.19 9.75 14.97
C LYS A 314 -37.37 10.04 14.07
N THR A 315 -37.53 11.31 13.63
CA THR A 315 -38.59 11.71 12.71
C THR A 315 -38.17 11.63 11.25
N PHE A 316 -36.91 11.82 10.95
CA PHE A 316 -36.35 11.70 9.61
C PHE A 316 -36.51 10.28 9.03
N LEU A 317 -36.09 9.25 9.77
CA LEU A 317 -36.06 7.90 9.23
C LEU A 317 -37.42 7.34 8.82
N PRO A 318 -38.46 7.39 9.67
CA PRO A 318 -39.80 6.95 9.28
C PRO A 318 -40.36 7.75 8.10
N LEU A 319 -40.19 9.07 8.11
CA LEU A 319 -40.69 9.95 7.05
C LEU A 319 -39.97 9.68 5.72
N PHE A 320 -38.67 9.47 5.75
CA PHE A 320 -37.86 9.08 4.58
C PHE A 320 -38.37 7.77 3.96
N ILE A 321 -38.64 6.76 4.81
CA ILE A 321 -39.18 5.47 4.36
C ILE A 321 -40.54 5.65 3.71
N GLN A 322 -41.46 6.40 4.33
CA GLN A 322 -42.81 6.67 3.77
C GLN A 322 -42.72 7.27 2.37
N HIS A 323 -41.87 8.31 2.19
CA HIS A 323 -41.68 8.96 0.89
C HIS A 323 -40.99 8.09 -0.15
N LYS A 324 -40.18 7.08 0.27
CA LYS A 324 -39.55 6.11 -0.63
C LYS A 324 -40.48 4.98 -1.01
N VAL A 325 -41.36 4.55 -0.12
CA VAL A 325 -42.34 3.48 -0.39
C VAL A 325 -43.47 3.96 -1.31
N SER A 326 -43.94 5.20 -1.11
CA SER A 326 -44.99 5.80 -1.94
C SER A 326 -44.68 7.27 -2.18
N ASP A 327 -44.15 7.57 -3.35
CA ASP A 327 -43.80 8.94 -3.71
C ASP A 327 -45.04 9.80 -3.97
N GLU A 328 -46.09 9.24 -4.56
CA GLU A 328 -47.32 9.96 -4.87
C GLU A 328 -48.22 10.18 -3.64
N PHE A 329 -48.30 9.16 -2.77
CA PHE A 329 -49.19 9.15 -1.59
C PHE A 329 -48.38 8.71 -0.34
N PRO A 330 -47.45 9.55 0.18
CA PRO A 330 -46.58 9.15 1.29
C PRO A 330 -47.29 9.02 2.65
N SER A 331 -48.47 9.63 2.84
CA SER A 331 -49.30 9.43 4.04
C SER A 331 -49.89 8.02 4.09
N TYR A 332 -50.28 7.55 5.28
CA TYR A 332 -50.63 6.14 5.54
C TYR A 332 -51.70 5.54 4.61
N TYR A 333 -52.61 6.36 4.03
CA TYR A 333 -53.70 5.85 3.21
C TYR A 333 -53.94 6.75 1.99
N SER A 334 -53.78 6.20 0.79
CA SER A 334 -53.95 6.89 -0.50
C SER A 334 -55.38 7.45 -0.68
N TYR A 335 -56.44 6.81 -0.10
CA TYR A 335 -57.78 7.30 -0.19
C TYR A 335 -57.98 8.71 0.41
N ARG A 336 -57.13 9.13 1.34
CA ARG A 336 -57.18 10.50 1.90
C ARG A 336 -56.87 11.54 0.85
N TYR A 337 -55.89 11.28 -0.01
CA TYR A 337 -55.54 12.15 -1.13
C TYR A 337 -56.66 12.23 -2.15
N LEU A 338 -57.27 11.09 -2.47
CA LEU A 338 -58.44 11.04 -3.38
C LEU A 338 -59.63 11.80 -2.80
N HIS A 339 -59.87 11.65 -1.51
CA HIS A 339 -60.92 12.38 -0.81
C HIS A 339 -60.67 13.88 -0.78
N GLU A 340 -59.47 14.34 -0.47
CA GLU A 340 -59.09 15.75 -0.53
C GLU A 340 -59.26 16.33 -1.93
N THR A 341 -58.81 15.61 -2.95
CA THR A 341 -58.98 16.03 -4.35
C THR A 341 -60.46 16.18 -4.70
N ALA A 342 -61.28 15.20 -4.33
CA ALA A 342 -62.75 15.27 -4.57
C ALA A 342 -63.42 16.42 -3.83
N ALA A 343 -62.90 16.83 -2.69
CA ALA A 343 -63.38 17.94 -1.88
C ALA A 343 -62.72 19.29 -2.25
N GLY A 344 -61.87 19.35 -3.28
CA GLY A 344 -61.18 20.57 -3.71
C GLY A 344 -60.14 21.09 -2.72
N ARG A 345 -59.54 20.19 -1.89
CA ARG A 345 -58.51 20.51 -0.88
C ARG A 345 -57.15 19.98 -1.31
N GLU A 346 -56.09 20.58 -0.75
CA GLU A 346 -54.69 20.21 -1.07
C GLU A 346 -53.78 20.20 0.17
N GLU A 347 -54.33 20.14 1.38
CA GLU A 347 -53.54 20.27 2.61
C GLU A 347 -52.52 19.14 2.77
N LEU A 348 -52.87 17.90 2.43
CA LEU A 348 -51.92 16.79 2.46
C LEU A 348 -50.76 16.97 1.47
N ARG A 349 -51.07 17.42 0.24
CA ARG A 349 -50.03 17.66 -0.78
C ARG A 349 -49.08 18.81 -0.39
N LYS A 350 -49.61 19.86 0.26
CA LYS A 350 -48.78 20.95 0.81
C LYS A 350 -47.90 20.47 1.97
N LEU A 351 -48.45 19.63 2.85
CA LEU A 351 -47.68 19.00 3.93
C LEU A 351 -46.57 18.13 3.38
N ASP A 352 -46.85 17.30 2.38
CA ASP A 352 -45.86 16.42 1.74
C ASP A 352 -44.78 17.23 1.04
N ALA A 353 -45.10 18.32 0.37
CA ALA A 353 -44.10 19.21 -0.23
C ALA A 353 -43.18 19.83 0.83
N GLY A 354 -43.72 20.26 1.96
CA GLY A 354 -42.92 20.72 3.10
C GLY A 354 -42.03 19.64 3.70
N ASN A 355 -42.58 18.43 3.84
CA ASN A 355 -41.82 17.27 4.33
C ASN A 355 -40.68 16.88 3.37
N ARG A 356 -40.91 16.88 2.05
CA ARG A 356 -39.84 16.63 1.05
C ARG A 356 -38.72 17.65 1.16
N ALA A 357 -39.06 18.94 1.24
CA ALA A 357 -38.05 19.99 1.40
C ALA A 357 -37.22 19.80 2.68
N ASN A 358 -37.87 19.42 3.79
CA ASN A 358 -37.18 19.10 5.04
C ASN A 358 -36.29 17.85 4.93
N LEU A 359 -36.78 16.77 4.29
CA LEU A 359 -35.99 15.55 4.03
C LEU A 359 -34.76 15.85 3.21
N GLU A 360 -34.90 16.55 2.09
CA GLU A 360 -33.79 16.95 1.24
C GLU A 360 -32.76 17.81 1.97
N GLN A 361 -33.23 18.78 2.77
CA GLN A 361 -32.32 19.61 3.56
C GLN A 361 -31.61 18.80 4.63
N TYR A 362 -32.31 17.86 5.30
CA TYR A 362 -31.67 16.97 6.28
C TYR A 362 -30.57 16.09 5.65
N ILE A 363 -30.83 15.53 4.46
CA ILE A 363 -29.86 14.75 3.69
C ILE A 363 -28.67 15.64 3.30
N ARG A 364 -28.90 16.85 2.81
CA ARG A 364 -27.82 17.80 2.51
C ARG A 364 -26.94 18.07 3.74
N ASN A 365 -27.55 18.25 4.90
CA ASN A 365 -26.81 18.46 6.15
C ASN A 365 -25.95 17.23 6.52
N ILE A 366 -26.43 16.00 6.32
CA ILE A 366 -25.66 14.77 6.53
C ILE A 366 -24.40 14.78 5.67
N TYR A 367 -24.53 14.97 4.36
CA TYR A 367 -23.38 15.04 3.45
C TYR A 367 -22.41 16.17 3.82
N THR A 368 -22.92 17.32 4.24
CA THR A 368 -22.10 18.44 4.72
C THR A 368 -21.27 18.04 5.95
N MET A 369 -21.88 17.34 6.92
CA MET A 369 -21.20 16.86 8.12
C MET A 369 -20.12 15.81 7.80
N GLU A 370 -20.40 14.92 6.84
CA GLU A 370 -19.41 13.92 6.37
C GLU A 370 -18.22 14.61 5.70
N GLN A 371 -18.45 15.62 4.85
CA GLN A 371 -17.37 16.42 4.27
C GLN A 371 -16.55 17.16 5.33
N LEU A 372 -17.21 17.76 6.33
CA LEU A 372 -16.51 18.41 7.44
C LEU A 372 -15.61 17.44 8.21
N THR A 373 -16.05 16.20 8.43
CA THR A 373 -15.26 15.16 9.08
C THR A 373 -14.02 14.82 8.25
N ARG A 374 -14.17 14.67 6.93
CA ARG A 374 -13.04 14.44 6.02
C ARG A 374 -12.03 15.59 6.05
N LEU A 375 -12.54 16.84 5.96
CA LEU A 375 -11.70 18.03 6.00
C LEU A 375 -10.93 18.15 7.32
N GLN A 376 -11.56 17.77 8.44
CA GLN A 376 -10.91 17.79 9.74
C GLN A 376 -9.74 16.80 9.78
N THR A 377 -9.95 15.57 9.29
CA THR A 377 -8.87 14.57 9.19
C THR A 377 -7.69 15.08 8.34
N ASN A 378 -8.00 15.65 7.17
CA ASN A 378 -6.98 16.20 6.28
C ASN A 378 -6.22 17.38 6.90
N LEU A 379 -6.93 18.24 7.63
CA LEU A 379 -6.34 19.36 8.34
C LEU A 379 -5.32 18.89 9.41
N ASP A 380 -5.68 17.85 10.16
CA ASP A 380 -4.82 17.30 11.20
C ASP A 380 -3.57 16.64 10.60
N LEU A 381 -3.71 15.94 9.47
CA LEU A 381 -2.59 15.38 8.71
C LEU A 381 -1.65 16.48 8.21
N LEU A 382 -2.18 17.51 7.55
CA LEU A 382 -1.37 18.63 7.08
C LEU A 382 -0.58 19.32 8.20
N ARG A 383 -1.20 19.57 9.36
CA ARG A 383 -0.53 20.14 10.53
C ARG A 383 0.58 19.24 11.06
N LYS A 384 0.32 17.93 11.14
CA LYS A 384 1.29 16.95 11.57
C LYS A 384 2.51 16.92 10.63
N ARG A 385 2.29 16.90 9.31
CA ARG A 385 3.39 16.89 8.32
C ARG A 385 4.12 18.21 8.25
N GLN A 386 3.42 19.33 8.39
CA GLN A 386 4.04 20.66 8.52
C GLN A 386 5.02 20.70 9.70
N ALA A 387 4.60 20.24 10.88
CA ALA A 387 5.45 20.19 12.07
C ALA A 387 6.69 19.30 11.85
N GLN A 388 6.53 18.12 11.24
CA GLN A 388 7.65 17.23 10.90
C GLN A 388 8.64 17.88 9.93
N ASN A 389 8.15 18.51 8.86
CA ASN A 389 9.02 19.20 7.90
C ASN A 389 9.75 20.40 8.54
N ALA A 390 9.09 21.15 9.43
CA ALA A 390 9.72 22.24 10.15
C ALA A 390 10.82 21.74 11.12
N ALA A 391 10.56 20.64 11.83
CA ALA A 391 11.51 20.05 12.76
C ALA A 391 12.75 19.45 12.08
N ALA A 392 12.62 19.01 10.82
CA ALA A 392 13.72 18.38 10.10
C ALA A 392 14.86 19.34 9.72
N GLY A 393 14.61 20.65 9.63
CA GLY A 393 15.62 21.67 9.35
C GLY A 393 16.30 21.61 7.98
N SER A 394 15.93 20.65 7.12
CA SER A 394 16.47 20.48 5.77
C SER A 394 15.40 20.73 4.70
N LYS A 395 15.82 21.15 3.49
CA LYS A 395 14.92 21.39 2.35
C LYS A 395 14.57 20.12 1.58
N THR A 396 15.28 19.01 1.85
CA THR A 396 15.12 17.75 1.15
C THR A 396 15.01 16.57 2.12
N ILE A 397 14.51 15.46 1.61
CA ILE A 397 14.51 14.15 2.26
C ILE A 397 15.37 13.23 1.41
N ASP A 398 16.39 12.63 2.01
CA ASP A 398 17.21 11.64 1.33
C ASP A 398 16.45 10.31 1.28
N ALA A 399 16.03 9.92 0.08
CA ALA A 399 15.36 8.65 -0.19
C ALA A 399 16.34 7.69 -0.84
N GLU A 400 16.58 6.55 -0.21
CA GLU A 400 17.42 5.50 -0.77
C GLU A 400 16.66 4.79 -1.90
N VAL A 401 17.34 4.63 -3.05
CA VAL A 401 16.84 3.90 -4.21
C VAL A 401 17.81 2.76 -4.48
N LEU A 402 17.39 1.53 -4.19
CA LEU A 402 18.17 0.35 -4.57
C LEU A 402 17.72 -0.15 -5.94
N GLY A 403 18.69 -0.59 -6.75
CA GLY A 403 18.49 -1.40 -7.93
C GLY A 403 19.10 -2.76 -7.71
N VAL A 404 18.32 -3.82 -7.87
CA VAL A 404 18.75 -5.21 -7.73
C VAL A 404 18.49 -5.94 -9.03
N ARG A 405 19.48 -6.65 -9.56
CA ARG A 405 19.32 -7.57 -10.68
C ARG A 405 19.84 -8.95 -10.29
N ILE A 406 18.98 -9.95 -10.44
CA ILE A 406 19.32 -11.37 -10.28
C ILE A 406 18.87 -12.09 -11.56
N GLY A 407 19.82 -12.34 -12.46
CA GLY A 407 19.51 -12.82 -13.79
C GLY A 407 18.62 -11.84 -14.56
N ASP A 408 17.41 -12.29 -14.94
CA ASP A 408 16.43 -11.46 -15.63
C ASP A 408 15.51 -10.66 -14.69
N PHE A 409 15.48 -10.97 -13.39
CA PHE A 409 14.70 -10.24 -12.40
C PHE A 409 15.37 -8.91 -12.07
N VAL A 410 14.60 -7.83 -12.19
CA VAL A 410 15.04 -6.46 -11.86
C VAL A 410 14.06 -5.86 -10.85
N LEU A 411 14.59 -5.31 -9.77
CA LEU A 411 13.82 -4.64 -8.73
C LEU A 411 14.38 -3.25 -8.48
N VAL A 412 13.50 -2.27 -8.35
CA VAL A 412 13.83 -0.92 -7.86
C VAL A 412 13.04 -0.66 -6.60
N THR A 413 13.64 0.02 -5.60
CA THR A 413 13.00 0.24 -4.30
C THR A 413 12.75 1.70 -3.98
N PHE A 414 11.83 1.92 -3.02
CA PHE A 414 11.51 3.24 -2.48
C PHE A 414 11.11 3.15 -1.00
N PRO A 415 11.52 4.10 -0.14
CA PRO A 415 11.21 4.07 1.28
C PRO A 415 9.88 4.79 1.63
N GLY A 416 8.80 4.47 0.93
CA GLY A 416 7.49 5.11 1.16
C GLY A 416 6.35 4.44 0.43
N GLU A 417 5.17 5.02 0.58
CA GLU A 417 3.91 4.53 0.00
C GLU A 417 3.66 5.18 -1.37
N LEU A 418 4.24 4.59 -2.41
CA LEU A 418 4.03 5.04 -3.79
C LEU A 418 2.59 4.81 -4.25
N SER A 419 1.96 5.82 -4.86
CA SER A 419 0.75 5.60 -5.65
C SER A 419 1.01 4.59 -6.76
N VAL A 420 0.03 3.75 -7.06
CA VAL A 420 0.15 2.65 -8.04
C VAL A 420 0.55 3.16 -9.44
N GLU A 421 0.08 4.33 -9.83
CA GLU A 421 0.41 4.94 -11.14
C GLU A 421 1.91 5.13 -11.36
N ILE A 422 2.67 5.40 -10.30
CA ILE A 422 4.13 5.55 -10.36
C ILE A 422 4.78 4.21 -10.72
N GLY A 423 4.37 3.13 -10.05
CA GLY A 423 4.84 1.78 -10.37
C GLY A 423 4.51 1.36 -11.80
N LEU A 424 3.27 1.57 -12.23
CA LEU A 424 2.83 1.30 -13.61
C LEU A 424 3.62 2.12 -14.63
N GLY A 425 3.88 3.41 -14.34
CA GLY A 425 4.68 4.29 -15.19
C GLY A 425 6.13 3.82 -15.34
N ILE A 426 6.78 3.40 -14.24
CA ILE A 426 8.15 2.89 -14.26
C ILE A 426 8.20 1.56 -15.03
N LYS A 427 7.32 0.60 -14.75
CA LYS A 427 7.25 -0.69 -15.47
C LYS A 427 7.08 -0.48 -16.97
N LYS A 428 6.23 0.44 -17.39
CA LYS A 428 5.99 0.74 -18.81
C LYS A 428 7.25 1.27 -19.54
N ARG A 429 8.11 2.00 -18.83
CA ARG A 429 9.33 2.61 -19.40
C ARG A 429 10.58 1.76 -19.22
N ALA A 430 10.50 0.73 -18.38
CA ALA A 430 11.66 -0.09 -18.04
C ALA A 430 12.18 -0.87 -19.25
N PRO A 431 13.51 -0.95 -19.44
CA PRO A 431 14.11 -1.65 -20.58
C PRO A 431 14.03 -3.18 -20.43
N ALA A 432 14.01 -3.70 -19.19
CA ALA A 432 13.94 -5.12 -18.90
C ALA A 432 12.50 -5.57 -18.66
N PRO A 433 12.04 -6.70 -19.25
CA PRO A 433 10.65 -7.14 -19.16
C PRO A 433 10.21 -7.51 -17.74
N PHE A 434 11.10 -7.99 -16.90
CA PHE A 434 10.80 -8.40 -15.52
C PHE A 434 11.29 -7.35 -14.52
N THR A 435 10.86 -6.10 -14.73
CA THR A 435 11.16 -4.97 -13.82
C THR A 435 9.99 -4.76 -12.88
N PHE A 436 10.28 -4.75 -11.57
CA PHE A 436 9.31 -4.60 -10.49
C PHE A 436 9.72 -3.47 -9.55
N ILE A 437 8.76 -2.94 -8.79
CA ILE A 437 8.99 -1.84 -7.85
C ILE A 437 8.52 -2.26 -6.47
N ALA A 438 9.40 -2.13 -5.46
CA ALA A 438 9.05 -2.32 -4.06
C ALA A 438 9.03 -0.97 -3.34
N GLY A 439 7.89 -0.58 -2.85
CA GLY A 439 7.72 0.47 -1.85
C GLY A 439 8.20 0.00 -0.47
N TYR A 440 7.99 0.79 0.57
CA TYR A 440 8.17 0.41 1.99
C TYR A 440 9.55 -0.22 2.31
N THR A 441 10.59 0.20 1.59
CA THR A 441 11.93 -0.43 1.63
C THR A 441 12.97 0.50 2.22
N ASN A 442 13.75 0.02 3.21
CA ASN A 442 14.88 0.71 3.83
C ASN A 442 14.55 2.07 4.45
N GLY A 443 13.37 2.21 5.01
CA GLY A 443 12.87 3.42 5.64
C GLY A 443 11.40 3.66 5.38
N TYR A 444 10.89 4.81 5.88
CA TYR A 444 9.50 5.17 5.67
C TYR A 444 9.31 6.69 5.65
N ILE A 445 8.82 7.22 4.55
CA ILE A 445 8.59 8.66 4.33
C ILE A 445 7.12 8.99 4.03
N TYR A 446 6.20 8.16 4.50
CA TYR A 446 4.75 8.27 4.33
C TYR A 446 4.31 8.18 2.86
N TYR A 447 3.13 8.76 2.55
CA TYR A 447 2.57 8.74 1.20
C TYR A 447 3.35 9.61 0.23
N THR A 448 3.49 9.09 -0.97
CA THR A 448 4.13 9.78 -2.09
C THR A 448 3.23 9.68 -3.33
N PRO A 449 2.16 10.51 -3.35
CA PRO A 449 1.26 10.59 -4.48
C PRO A 449 1.95 11.16 -5.71
N THR A 450 1.40 10.96 -6.91
CA THR A 450 1.95 11.55 -8.13
C THR A 450 2.00 13.09 -8.05
N ALA A 451 2.80 13.72 -8.90
CA ALA A 451 2.86 15.18 -8.94
C ALA A 451 1.50 15.81 -9.29
N GLU A 452 0.67 15.13 -10.10
CA GLU A 452 -0.70 15.56 -10.41
C GLU A 452 -1.59 15.43 -9.16
N GLN A 453 -1.59 14.27 -8.53
CA GLN A 453 -2.32 14.01 -7.28
C GLN A 453 -1.91 14.98 -6.17
N ARG A 454 -0.61 15.30 -6.06
CA ARG A 454 -0.11 16.25 -5.07
C ARG A 454 -0.64 17.69 -5.27
N ARG A 455 -1.02 18.05 -6.50
CA ARG A 455 -1.64 19.35 -6.84
C ARG A 455 -3.17 19.33 -6.76
N ASN A 456 -3.76 18.17 -6.48
CA ASN A 456 -5.20 18.00 -6.37
C ASN A 456 -5.80 18.99 -5.34
N PRO A 457 -6.79 19.81 -5.73
CA PRO A 457 -7.49 20.69 -4.79
C PRO A 457 -8.51 19.94 -3.91
N GLY A 458 -8.77 18.66 -4.22
CA GLY A 458 -9.70 17.80 -3.49
C GLY A 458 -9.15 17.35 -2.13
N TYR A 459 -9.79 16.34 -1.58
CA TYR A 459 -9.63 15.97 -0.18
C TYR A 459 -9.10 14.54 -0.02
N ALA A 460 -8.25 14.08 -0.93
CA ALA A 460 -7.58 12.81 -0.77
C ALA A 460 -6.55 12.89 0.37
N GLN A 461 -6.61 11.92 1.29
CA GLN A 461 -5.78 11.94 2.49
C GLN A 461 -4.30 11.74 2.16
N GLU A 462 -3.97 10.91 1.17
CA GLU A 462 -2.60 10.70 0.70
C GLU A 462 -1.93 12.03 0.31
N ASP A 463 -2.70 12.97 -0.28
CA ASP A 463 -2.20 14.29 -0.69
C ASP A 463 -1.92 15.21 0.51
N CYS A 464 -2.49 14.90 1.66
CA CYS A 464 -2.31 15.60 2.93
C CYS A 464 -1.30 14.90 3.85
N ASP A 465 -1.19 13.56 3.73
CA ASP A 465 -0.33 12.70 4.56
C ASP A 465 1.04 12.48 3.89
N THR A 466 1.65 13.53 3.38
CA THR A 466 2.91 13.48 2.63
C THR A 466 3.89 14.56 3.10
N LEU A 467 5.18 14.26 3.01
CA LEU A 467 6.28 15.19 3.34
C LEU A 467 6.86 15.88 2.12
N VAL A 468 6.53 15.43 0.89
CA VAL A 468 7.23 15.83 -0.33
C VAL A 468 6.43 16.85 -1.16
N ALA A 469 7.15 17.74 -1.84
CA ALA A 469 6.61 18.65 -2.85
C ALA A 469 6.29 17.89 -4.16
N PRO A 470 5.44 18.40 -5.06
CA PRO A 470 5.10 17.71 -6.32
C PRO A 470 6.29 17.31 -7.18
N GLU A 471 7.37 18.06 -7.12
CA GLU A 471 8.61 17.86 -7.91
C GLU A 471 9.39 16.60 -7.50
N TRP A 472 9.05 15.98 -6.35
CA TRP A 472 9.68 14.75 -5.88
C TRP A 472 9.62 13.63 -6.92
N GLN A 473 8.50 13.50 -7.64
CA GLN A 473 8.30 12.44 -8.62
C GLN A 473 9.33 12.49 -9.73
N GLN A 474 9.57 13.69 -10.28
CA GLN A 474 10.57 13.86 -11.34
C GLN A 474 11.98 13.49 -10.84
N VAL A 475 12.35 13.92 -9.63
CA VAL A 475 13.65 13.60 -9.03
C VAL A 475 13.79 12.08 -8.84
N PHE A 476 12.76 11.43 -8.32
CA PHE A 476 12.75 9.98 -8.13
C PHE A 476 12.84 9.22 -9.46
N GLU A 477 11.98 9.56 -10.44
CA GLU A 477 11.95 8.88 -11.75
C GLU A 477 13.26 9.04 -12.53
N GLN A 478 13.92 10.19 -12.44
CA GLN A 478 15.27 10.38 -13.01
C GLN A 478 16.30 9.48 -12.32
N ARG A 479 16.22 9.33 -11.00
CA ARG A 479 17.11 8.44 -10.26
C ARG A 479 16.86 6.98 -10.60
N VAL A 480 15.59 6.56 -10.72
CA VAL A 480 15.20 5.23 -11.17
C VAL A 480 15.74 4.92 -12.56
N ALA A 481 15.61 5.84 -13.51
CA ALA A 481 16.15 5.67 -14.87
C ALA A 481 17.67 5.42 -14.84
N ALA A 482 18.41 6.25 -14.09
CA ALA A 482 19.86 6.08 -13.93
C ALA A 482 20.25 4.73 -13.29
N VAL A 483 19.45 4.24 -12.31
CA VAL A 483 19.63 2.93 -11.70
C VAL A 483 19.38 1.81 -12.71
N LEU A 484 18.28 1.88 -13.47
CA LEU A 484 17.95 0.87 -14.48
C LEU A 484 18.98 0.82 -15.62
N ASP A 485 19.49 1.97 -16.05
CA ASP A 485 20.57 2.04 -17.05
C ASP A 485 21.86 1.34 -16.56
N LYS A 486 22.25 1.59 -15.30
CA LYS A 486 23.41 0.92 -14.68
C LYS A 486 23.20 -0.60 -14.52
N LEU A 487 21.98 -1.04 -14.20
CA LEU A 487 21.63 -2.47 -14.10
C LEU A 487 21.63 -3.16 -15.48
N SER A 488 21.33 -2.41 -16.55
CA SER A 488 21.24 -2.93 -17.92
C SER A 488 22.60 -2.93 -18.65
N ALA A 489 23.58 -2.18 -18.14
CA ALA A 489 24.94 -2.18 -18.71
C ALA A 489 25.51 -3.61 -18.75
N PRO A 490 26.33 -3.97 -19.75
CA PRO A 490 26.88 -5.30 -19.93
C PRO A 490 27.79 -5.73 -18.77
#